data_3145c535f92869754559e173ad8e319e
#
_entry.id   3145c535f92869754559e173ad8e319e
#
_cell.length_a   1.000
_cell.length_b   1.000
_cell.length_c   1.000
_cell.angle_alpha   90.00
_cell.angle_beta   90.00
_cell.angle_gamma   90.00
#
_symmetry.space_group_name_H-M   'P 1'
#
loop_
_entity.id
_entity.type
_entity.pdbx_description
1 polymer ?
#
loop_
_entity_poly.entity_id
_entity_poly.type
_entity_poly.pdbx_seq_one_letter_code
_entity_poly.pdbx_strand_id
1 'polypeptide(L)'
;QLENALGIAKSLASAAESAQALPSDTGNQQTLNDALKELAQPGIVLNAPQGVSISSPQAVRLSSGSASVGIVSQQNTDISALKRFTVAAGEAVSLLARKAGMKLFAAKGKIEIQAQDDALEATAKKDITVTSVEGRVEITAAEEL
;
A
#
# COMPACT_ATOMS: atom_id res chain seq x y z
N GLN A 1 19.77 -11.64 0.13
CA GLN A 1 18.90 -10.50 -0.21
C GLN A 1 17.42 -10.87 -0.27
N LEU A 2 17.04 -11.96 -0.93
CA LEU A 2 15.64 -12.44 -0.99
C LEU A 2 15.05 -12.69 0.40
N GLU A 3 15.81 -13.31 1.30
CA GLU A 3 15.37 -13.56 2.68
C GLU A 3 15.27 -12.29 3.51
N ASN A 4 16.16 -11.33 3.27
CA ASN A 4 16.12 -10.03 3.94
C ASN A 4 14.84 -9.26 3.55
N ALA A 5 14.52 -9.21 2.27
CA ALA A 5 13.28 -8.60 1.78
C ALA A 5 12.04 -9.28 2.37
N LEU A 6 12.02 -10.62 2.39
CA LEU A 6 10.92 -11.37 3.00
C LEU A 6 10.81 -11.10 4.51
N GLY A 7 11.92 -10.99 5.23
CA GLY A 7 11.95 -10.65 6.65
C GLY A 7 11.33 -9.28 6.93
N ILE A 8 11.63 -8.28 6.12
CA ILE A 8 11.02 -6.95 6.20
C ILE A 8 9.50 -7.03 5.94
N ALA A 9 9.10 -7.73 4.88
CA ALA A 9 7.69 -7.91 4.54
C ALA A 9 6.92 -8.59 5.67
N LYS A 10 7.46 -9.66 6.27
CA LYS A 10 6.85 -10.35 7.41
C LYS A 10 6.74 -9.47 8.65
N SER A 11 7.75 -8.67 8.95
CA SER A 11 7.73 -7.72 10.08
C SER A 11 6.61 -6.68 9.91
N LEU A 12 6.47 -6.12 8.73
CA LEU A 12 5.41 -5.16 8.42
C LEU A 12 4.03 -5.81 8.38
N ALA A 13 3.92 -7.04 7.89
CA ALA A 13 2.66 -7.80 7.92
C ALA A 13 2.19 -8.07 9.36
N SER A 14 3.10 -8.45 10.27
CA SER A 14 2.79 -8.62 11.69
C SER A 14 2.37 -7.29 12.35
N ALA A 15 3.00 -6.19 12.01
CA ALA A 15 2.60 -4.87 12.49
C ALA A 15 1.21 -4.47 11.98
N ALA A 16 0.88 -4.81 10.72
CA ALA A 16 -0.43 -4.58 10.14
C ALA A 16 -1.51 -5.38 10.88
N GLU A 17 -1.28 -6.67 11.12
CA GLU A 17 -2.21 -7.52 11.88
C GLU A 17 -2.42 -7.00 13.31
N SER A 18 -1.36 -6.59 14.00
CA SER A 18 -1.45 -6.02 15.35
C SER A 18 -2.25 -4.71 15.38
N ALA A 19 -2.23 -3.94 14.31
CA ALA A 19 -3.01 -2.72 14.15
C ALA A 19 -4.42 -2.96 13.57
N GLN A 20 -4.81 -4.21 13.36
CA GLN A 20 -6.08 -4.61 12.70
C GLN A 20 -6.18 -4.10 11.25
N ALA A 21 -5.05 -3.84 10.62
CA ALA A 21 -4.94 -3.63 9.18
C ALA A 21 -4.68 -4.95 8.45
N LEU A 22 -4.73 -4.95 7.13
CA LEU A 22 -4.48 -6.15 6.35
C LEU A 22 -2.97 -6.38 6.16
N PRO A 23 -2.46 -7.59 6.39
CA PRO A 23 -1.08 -7.93 6.09
C PRO A 23 -0.87 -8.14 4.58
N SER A 24 0.37 -7.95 4.12
CA SER A 24 0.75 -8.38 2.78
C SER A 24 0.84 -9.89 2.67
N ASP A 25 0.71 -10.41 1.45
CA ASP A 25 0.79 -11.84 1.14
C ASP A 25 2.24 -12.34 1.19
N THR A 26 2.74 -12.57 2.38
CA THR A 26 4.10 -13.08 2.61
C THR A 26 4.23 -14.58 2.32
N GLY A 27 3.13 -15.32 2.30
CA GLY A 27 3.10 -16.73 1.94
C GLY A 27 3.51 -16.96 0.49
N ASN A 28 2.96 -16.21 -0.44
CA ASN A 28 3.38 -16.25 -1.84
C ASN A 28 4.84 -15.82 -2.03
N GLN A 29 5.30 -14.84 -1.30
CA GLN A 29 6.70 -14.40 -1.34
C GLN A 29 7.65 -15.49 -0.81
N GLN A 30 7.27 -16.19 0.24
CA GLN A 30 8.02 -17.34 0.76
C GLN A 30 8.09 -18.46 -0.28
N THR A 31 6.97 -18.81 -0.89
CA THR A 31 6.89 -19.85 -1.92
C THR A 31 7.80 -19.52 -3.12
N LEU A 32 7.81 -18.27 -3.56
CA LEU A 32 8.72 -17.82 -4.63
C LEU A 32 10.19 -17.97 -4.22
N ASN A 33 10.55 -17.52 -3.02
CA ASN A 33 11.92 -17.63 -2.53
C ASN A 33 12.39 -19.07 -2.46
N ASP A 34 11.56 -19.97 -1.97
CA ASP A 34 11.88 -21.40 -1.87
C ASP A 34 12.06 -22.02 -3.26
N ALA A 35 11.18 -21.74 -4.20
CA ALA A 35 11.28 -22.20 -5.59
C ALA A 35 12.57 -21.72 -6.28
N LEU A 36 12.96 -20.47 -6.07
CA LEU A 36 14.19 -19.91 -6.61
C LEU A 36 15.46 -20.51 -5.99
N LYS A 37 15.41 -20.88 -4.70
CA LYS A 37 16.53 -21.57 -4.03
C LYS A 37 16.72 -23.01 -4.47
N GLU A 38 15.63 -23.74 -4.60
CA GLU A 38 15.63 -25.15 -4.96
C GLU A 38 15.95 -25.40 -6.43
N LEU A 39 15.79 -24.38 -7.29
CA LEU A 39 15.97 -24.48 -8.74
C LEU A 39 15.15 -25.62 -9.39
N ALA A 40 14.03 -25.95 -8.76
CA ALA A 40 13.16 -27.01 -9.21
C ALA A 40 12.43 -26.69 -10.52
N GLN A 41 12.24 -25.41 -10.81
CA GLN A 41 11.63 -24.91 -12.03
C GLN A 41 12.42 -23.70 -12.54
N PRO A 42 12.34 -23.37 -13.83
CA PRO A 42 12.96 -22.16 -14.36
C PRO A 42 12.51 -20.90 -13.64
N GLY A 43 13.43 -20.04 -13.26
CA GLY A 43 13.17 -18.77 -12.59
C GLY A 43 14.18 -17.71 -13.00
N ILE A 44 13.82 -16.44 -12.78
CA ILE A 44 14.68 -15.29 -13.08
C ILE A 44 14.95 -14.55 -11.77
N VAL A 45 16.23 -14.34 -11.46
CA VAL A 45 16.69 -13.46 -10.38
C VAL A 45 17.59 -12.39 -11.00
N LEU A 46 17.25 -11.12 -10.78
CA LEU A 46 18.05 -9.99 -11.19
C LEU A 46 18.73 -9.39 -9.95
N ASN A 47 20.05 -9.46 -9.92
CA ASN A 47 20.85 -8.95 -8.81
C ASN A 47 22.14 -8.34 -9.34
N ALA A 48 22.40 -7.10 -9.00
CA ALA A 48 23.63 -6.41 -9.38
C ALA A 48 24.15 -5.57 -8.21
N PRO A 49 25.49 -5.59 -7.90
CA PRO A 49 26.05 -4.83 -6.78
C PRO A 49 25.83 -3.33 -6.85
N GLN A 50 25.79 -2.76 -8.04
CA GLN A 50 25.58 -1.32 -8.25
C GLN A 50 24.10 -0.93 -8.41
N GLY A 51 23.20 -1.90 -8.52
CA GLY A 51 21.78 -1.68 -8.67
C GLY A 51 21.19 -2.22 -9.97
N VAL A 52 19.87 -2.19 -10.05
CA VAL A 52 19.08 -2.59 -11.21
C VAL A 52 18.14 -1.45 -11.60
N SER A 53 18.14 -1.09 -12.88
CA SER A 53 17.21 -0.13 -13.45
C SER A 53 16.41 -0.80 -14.56
N ILE A 54 15.10 -0.60 -14.55
CA ILE A 54 14.19 -1.06 -15.61
C ILE A 54 13.51 0.18 -16.18
N SER A 55 13.75 0.46 -17.44
CA SER A 55 13.19 1.61 -18.14
C SER A 55 12.84 1.29 -19.58
N SER A 56 11.86 2.01 -20.11
CA SER A 56 11.46 1.92 -21.51
C SER A 56 10.97 3.28 -21.98
N PRO A 57 11.22 3.67 -23.23
CA PRO A 57 10.63 4.89 -23.80
C PRO A 57 9.13 4.74 -24.06
N GLN A 58 8.57 3.54 -23.97
CA GLN A 58 7.16 3.24 -24.17
C GLN A 58 6.50 2.86 -22.85
N ALA A 59 6.21 1.61 -22.65
CA ALA A 59 5.51 1.13 -21.47
C ALA A 59 6.35 0.11 -20.69
N VAL A 60 6.20 0.10 -19.38
CA VAL A 60 6.68 -0.96 -18.48
C VAL A 60 5.46 -1.55 -17.78
N ARG A 61 5.34 -2.88 -17.78
CA ARG A 61 4.30 -3.61 -17.06
C ARG A 61 4.93 -4.62 -16.11
N LEU A 62 4.44 -4.64 -14.89
CA LEU A 62 4.72 -5.70 -13.92
C LEU A 62 3.40 -6.40 -13.58
N SER A 63 3.32 -7.70 -13.80
CA SER A 63 2.09 -8.47 -13.57
C SER A 63 2.41 -9.89 -13.12
N SER A 64 1.51 -10.46 -12.33
CA SER A 64 1.48 -11.87 -11.97
C SER A 64 0.14 -12.47 -12.42
N GLY A 65 0.17 -13.63 -13.06
CA GLY A 65 -1.04 -14.25 -13.61
C GLY A 65 -1.89 -15.00 -12.58
N SER A 66 -1.27 -15.56 -11.54
CA SER A 66 -1.96 -16.42 -10.58
C SER A 66 -1.49 -16.30 -9.14
N ALA A 67 -0.57 -15.39 -8.88
CA ALA A 67 -0.01 -15.18 -7.53
C ALA A 67 0.15 -13.69 -7.26
N SER A 68 0.91 -13.33 -6.25
CA SER A 68 1.08 -11.95 -5.79
C SER A 68 2.28 -11.26 -6.43
N VAL A 69 2.20 -9.93 -6.57
CA VAL A 69 3.35 -9.05 -6.80
C VAL A 69 3.72 -8.41 -5.47
N GLY A 70 4.95 -8.61 -5.03
CA GLY A 70 5.49 -7.99 -3.80
C GLY A 70 6.53 -6.94 -4.13
N ILE A 71 6.43 -5.78 -3.48
CA ILE A 71 7.42 -4.70 -3.55
C ILE A 71 7.88 -4.42 -2.12
N VAL A 72 9.17 -4.59 -1.86
CA VAL A 72 9.77 -4.40 -0.54
C VAL A 72 11.03 -3.57 -0.67
N SER A 73 11.16 -2.57 0.19
CA SER A 73 12.35 -1.72 0.28
C SER A 73 12.81 -1.61 1.73
N GLN A 74 14.10 -1.62 1.94
CA GLN A 74 14.68 -1.40 3.29
C GLN A 74 14.59 0.07 3.72
N GLN A 75 14.45 0.98 2.78
CA GLN A 75 14.30 2.41 3.06
C GLN A 75 12.97 2.93 2.52
N ASN A 76 12.95 3.55 1.38
CA ASN A 76 11.78 4.18 0.80
C ASN A 76 11.29 3.43 -0.43
N THR A 77 9.99 3.44 -0.63
CA THR A 77 9.36 3.12 -1.90
C THR A 77 8.64 4.36 -2.40
N ASP A 78 9.14 4.96 -3.47
CA ASP A 78 8.62 6.20 -4.04
C ASP A 78 7.88 5.90 -5.34
N ILE A 79 6.63 6.35 -5.41
CA ILE A 79 5.78 6.20 -6.60
C ILE A 79 5.33 7.59 -7.02
N SER A 80 5.69 8.00 -8.24
CA SER A 80 5.35 9.31 -8.79
C SER A 80 4.76 9.18 -10.19
N ALA A 81 3.71 9.92 -10.47
CA ALA A 81 3.07 9.96 -11.78
C ALA A 81 2.77 11.42 -12.16
N LEU A 82 3.14 11.81 -13.37
CA LEU A 82 2.89 13.17 -13.85
C LEU A 82 1.40 13.48 -14.00
N LYS A 83 0.59 12.50 -14.37
CA LYS A 83 -0.84 12.69 -14.61
C LYS A 83 -1.71 12.06 -13.53
N ARG A 84 -1.73 10.77 -13.40
CA ARG A 84 -2.61 10.05 -12.48
C ARG A 84 -1.91 8.86 -11.85
N PHE A 85 -2.14 8.68 -10.59
CA PHE A 85 -1.85 7.47 -9.84
C PHE A 85 -3.17 6.85 -9.40
N THR A 86 -3.44 5.63 -9.80
CA THR A 86 -4.67 4.90 -9.49
C THR A 86 -4.38 3.61 -8.75
N VAL A 87 -5.13 3.36 -7.69
CA VAL A 87 -5.12 2.09 -6.95
C VAL A 87 -6.53 1.53 -6.96
N ALA A 88 -6.70 0.29 -7.39
CA ALA A 88 -7.96 -0.42 -7.34
C ALA A 88 -7.72 -1.85 -6.88
N ALA A 89 -8.55 -2.33 -5.98
CA ALA A 89 -8.52 -3.69 -5.47
C ALA A 89 -9.91 -4.32 -5.55
N GLY A 90 -9.99 -5.60 -5.92
CA GLY A 90 -11.25 -6.33 -6.00
C GLY A 90 -11.91 -6.56 -4.64
N GLU A 91 -11.14 -6.63 -3.57
CA GLU A 91 -11.65 -6.91 -2.23
C GLU A 91 -11.37 -5.76 -1.27
N ALA A 92 -10.10 -5.39 -1.02
CA ALA A 92 -9.77 -4.40 -0.01
C ALA A 92 -8.50 -3.63 -0.31
N VAL A 93 -8.42 -2.39 0.18
CA VAL A 93 -7.20 -1.59 0.26
C VAL A 93 -6.90 -1.33 1.74
N SER A 94 -5.69 -1.60 2.18
CA SER A 94 -5.24 -1.34 3.55
C SER A 94 -3.95 -0.52 3.53
N LEU A 95 -3.91 0.55 4.30
CA LEU A 95 -2.77 1.45 4.44
C LEU A 95 -2.38 1.56 5.91
N LEU A 96 -1.12 1.30 6.23
CA LEU A 96 -0.59 1.43 7.58
C LEU A 96 0.69 2.26 7.58
N ALA A 97 0.73 3.30 8.42
CA ALA A 97 1.96 4.00 8.79
C ALA A 97 2.25 3.75 10.27
N ARG A 98 3.33 3.05 10.57
CA ARG A 98 3.61 2.52 11.90
C ARG A 98 4.07 3.57 12.91
N LYS A 99 4.83 4.58 12.49
CA LYS A 99 5.50 5.50 13.43
C LYS A 99 5.20 6.98 13.20
N ALA A 100 5.27 7.45 11.98
CA ALA A 100 5.30 8.88 11.67
C ALA A 100 3.99 9.43 11.13
N GLY A 101 2.97 8.59 10.99
CA GLY A 101 1.64 9.01 10.55
C GLY A 101 1.44 8.99 9.05
N MET A 102 0.29 9.47 8.62
CA MET A 102 -0.17 9.47 7.25
C MET A 102 -0.69 10.86 6.87
N LYS A 103 -0.33 11.33 5.69
CA LYS A 103 -0.76 12.62 5.16
C LYS A 103 -1.50 12.44 3.85
N LEU A 104 -2.63 13.11 3.71
CA LEU A 104 -3.43 13.10 2.49
C LEU A 104 -3.77 14.54 2.12
N PHE A 105 -3.21 15.05 1.03
CA PHE A 105 -3.37 16.43 0.57
C PHE A 105 -3.87 16.48 -0.87
N ALA A 106 -4.80 17.39 -1.14
CA ALA A 106 -5.10 17.86 -2.47
C ALA A 106 -4.74 19.35 -2.55
N ALA A 107 -3.75 19.71 -3.38
CA ALA A 107 -3.32 21.12 -3.53
C ALA A 107 -4.38 21.96 -4.22
N LYS A 108 -5.12 21.39 -5.14
CA LYS A 108 -6.29 21.97 -5.80
C LYS A 108 -7.37 20.91 -5.95
N GLY A 109 -8.61 21.35 -5.99
CA GLY A 109 -9.76 20.44 -6.01
C GLY A 109 -10.10 19.91 -4.63
N LYS A 110 -11.03 18.98 -4.56
CA LYS A 110 -11.55 18.42 -3.30
C LYS A 110 -10.96 17.05 -2.99
N ILE A 111 -11.02 16.67 -1.74
CA ILE A 111 -10.85 15.29 -1.29
C ILE A 111 -12.24 14.70 -1.06
N GLU A 112 -12.54 13.58 -1.70
CA GLU A 112 -13.79 12.85 -1.48
C GLU A 112 -13.49 11.55 -0.74
N ILE A 113 -14.19 11.31 0.35
CA ILE A 113 -14.14 10.07 1.12
C ILE A 113 -15.57 9.57 1.26
N GLN A 114 -15.86 8.38 0.73
CA GLN A 114 -17.22 7.87 0.66
C GLN A 114 -17.24 6.36 0.88
N ALA A 115 -18.09 5.91 1.78
CA ALA A 115 -18.53 4.52 1.89
C ALA A 115 -19.91 4.41 1.24
N GLN A 116 -20.02 3.68 0.12
CA GLN A 116 -21.23 3.68 -0.69
C GLN A 116 -22.33 2.75 -0.18
N ASP A 117 -21.96 1.72 0.54
CA ASP A 117 -22.89 0.66 0.98
C ASP A 117 -22.77 0.30 2.47
N ASP A 118 -21.88 0.98 3.19
CA ASP A 118 -21.64 0.72 4.61
C ASP A 118 -21.18 1.98 5.33
N ALA A 119 -20.79 1.88 6.57
CA ALA A 119 -20.38 2.99 7.42
C ALA A 119 -19.01 3.57 7.05
N LEU A 120 -18.85 4.87 7.27
CA LEU A 120 -17.57 5.55 7.35
C LEU A 120 -17.24 5.78 8.83
N GLU A 121 -16.16 5.21 9.32
CA GLU A 121 -15.72 5.34 10.70
C GLU A 121 -14.42 6.12 10.80
N ALA A 122 -14.37 7.09 11.69
CA ALA A 122 -13.17 7.83 12.03
C ALA A 122 -12.97 7.80 13.55
N THR A 123 -11.87 7.20 14.00
CA THR A 123 -11.58 7.07 15.44
C THR A 123 -10.17 7.61 15.75
N ALA A 124 -10.07 8.39 16.78
CA ALA A 124 -8.80 8.86 17.31
C ALA A 124 -8.75 8.64 18.84
N LYS A 125 -7.57 8.28 19.34
CA LYS A 125 -7.35 8.19 20.80
C LYS A 125 -7.41 9.56 21.49
N LYS A 126 -7.02 10.60 20.76
CA LYS A 126 -7.06 11.99 21.21
C LYS A 126 -8.12 12.75 20.40
N ASP A 127 -7.84 13.96 20.02
CA ASP A 127 -8.80 14.83 19.38
C ASP A 127 -9.01 14.51 17.89
N ILE A 128 -10.21 14.72 17.42
CA ILE A 128 -10.55 14.84 16.00
C ILE A 128 -10.87 16.31 15.74
N THR A 129 -10.11 16.95 14.87
CA THR A 129 -10.31 18.35 14.51
C THR A 129 -10.78 18.45 13.07
N VAL A 130 -11.93 19.09 12.88
CA VAL A 130 -12.47 19.41 11.55
C VAL A 130 -12.60 20.91 11.45
N THR A 131 -11.88 21.55 10.52
CA THR A 131 -11.86 23.01 10.38
C THR A 131 -12.13 23.42 8.95
N SER A 132 -13.05 24.35 8.74
CA SER A 132 -13.24 25.10 7.51
C SER A 132 -12.72 26.52 7.71
N VAL A 133 -11.73 26.93 6.90
CA VAL A 133 -11.05 28.23 7.08
C VAL A 133 -11.91 29.39 6.54
N GLU A 134 -12.55 29.21 5.40
CA GLU A 134 -13.30 30.26 4.71
C GLU A 134 -14.79 29.94 4.51
N GLY A 135 -15.19 28.70 4.72
CA GLY A 135 -16.56 28.28 4.53
C GLY A 135 -17.21 27.76 5.82
N ARG A 136 -18.06 26.77 5.70
CA ARG A 136 -18.74 26.14 6.82
C ARG A 136 -18.39 24.64 6.91
N VAL A 137 -18.55 24.09 8.08
CA VAL A 137 -18.65 22.66 8.32
C VAL A 137 -20.13 22.30 8.33
N GLU A 138 -20.55 21.38 7.49
CA GLU A 138 -21.92 20.89 7.42
C GLU A 138 -21.94 19.39 7.75
N ILE A 139 -22.75 19.03 8.71
CA ILE A 139 -22.97 17.63 9.11
C ILE A 139 -24.49 17.42 9.03
N THR A 140 -24.90 16.49 8.17
CA THR A 140 -26.31 16.18 7.96
C THR A 140 -26.55 14.70 8.21
N ALA A 141 -27.55 14.40 9.01
CA ALA A 141 -28.03 13.04 9.25
C ALA A 141 -29.50 12.94 8.86
N ALA A 142 -29.91 11.78 8.36
CA ALA A 142 -31.33 11.52 8.02
C ALA A 142 -32.21 11.34 9.27
N GLU A 143 -31.60 10.89 10.38
CA GLU A 143 -32.28 10.66 11.64
C GLU A 143 -31.72 11.59 12.72
N GLU A 144 -30.93 11.10 13.65
CA GLU A 144 -30.33 11.91 14.74
C GLU A 144 -28.80 12.07 14.56
N LEU A 145 -28.30 13.21 14.97
CA LEU A 145 -26.88 13.48 15.11
C LEU A 145 -26.36 12.99 16.46
#